data_b1f0affa19b1b63786bf9baadf14413f
#
_entry.id   b1f0affa19b1b63786bf9baadf14413f
#
_cell.length_a   1.000
_cell.length_b   1.000
_cell.length_c   1.000
_cell.angle_alpha   90.00
_cell.angle_beta   90.00
_cell.angle_gamma   90.00
#
_symmetry.space_group_name_H-M   'P 1'
#
loop_
_entity.id
_entity.type
_entity.pdbx_description
1 polymer ?
#
loop_
_entity_poly.entity_id
_entity_poly.type
_entity_poly.pdbx_seq_one_letter_code
_entity_poly.pdbx_strand_id
1 'polypeptide(L)'
;MMTLMPFRTTLGQLRRLALLAALLVAFLPQAVAQQRTLTIAAFPAVDEIVRAAIPAWKALHPDVAIKVVSRQFADHHTAMTTALSTSFYLPDVMALEVGYVGRFAQGGGLEDLSKPPFGIQKLRSRYVPYAYGQATNRSGAVVAAPTDIGPGTLLYRADIVARAGVSEAELTQSWDSYVKAGVKIKKTTGAYLIAHAREIKDILIRTGIKPGEGLYFDDQSRVLVTSPRFVRAFELAREIRQQKLDAKVSQWSNEWSEGFRRGTLTTQLTGAWLAGHMNNWLAPKTSGLWRAAQLPERSWAAYGGTFLAIPRGAPAANKALAWKFIQMMTLNRNLQLSAFKSQDAFPALIEAHSDAFFELPIEFLGGQKARLLWREAAANASAVAVHKQDSFASEVIDTELDKVLDRGKDITTALADAHRLLERRARR
;
A
#
# COMPACT_ATOMS: atom_id res chain seq x y z
N MET A 1 -34.65 73.13 54.12
CA MET A 1 -35.06 73.55 52.75
C MET A 1 -33.91 73.14 51.79
N MET A 2 -34.03 71.95 51.24
CA MET A 2 -33.00 71.34 50.38
C MET A 2 -33.52 71.34 48.94
N THR A 3 -32.87 72.10 48.09
CA THR A 3 -33.26 72.31 46.70
C THR A 3 -32.65 71.22 45.84
N LEU A 4 -33.43 70.35 45.23
CA LEU A 4 -33.01 69.40 44.23
C LEU A 4 -32.86 70.08 42.87
N MET A 5 -31.65 70.04 42.33
CA MET A 5 -31.37 70.39 40.93
C MET A 5 -31.69 69.25 39.99
N PRO A 6 -32.35 69.46 38.83
CA PRO A 6 -32.61 68.43 37.83
C PRO A 6 -31.39 68.27 36.91
N PHE A 7 -30.90 67.05 36.79
CA PHE A 7 -29.92 66.66 35.73
C PHE A 7 -30.64 66.64 34.38
N ARG A 8 -30.35 67.65 33.53
CA ARG A 8 -30.75 67.64 32.10
C ARG A 8 -29.67 66.94 31.30
N THR A 9 -29.83 65.68 31.01
CA THR A 9 -29.04 64.98 29.99
C THR A 9 -29.52 65.47 28.62
N THR A 10 -28.65 66.19 27.89
CA THR A 10 -28.96 66.70 26.57
C THR A 10 -28.93 65.63 25.54
N LEU A 11 -29.87 65.63 24.58
CA LEU A 11 -30.01 64.68 23.45
C LEU A 11 -28.68 64.46 22.71
N GLY A 12 -27.79 65.40 22.75
CA GLY A 12 -26.42 65.33 22.17
C GLY A 12 -25.46 64.37 22.87
N GLN A 13 -25.64 64.19 24.20
CA GLN A 13 -24.77 63.24 24.95
C GLN A 13 -25.21 61.79 24.70
N LEU A 14 -26.50 61.55 24.56
CA LEU A 14 -27.06 60.22 24.19
C LEU A 14 -26.60 59.81 22.75
N ARG A 15 -26.61 60.74 21.80
CA ARG A 15 -26.12 60.47 20.43
C ARG A 15 -24.61 60.16 20.39
N ARG A 16 -23.80 60.89 21.21
CA ARG A 16 -22.34 60.61 21.29
C ARG A 16 -22.06 59.27 21.96
N LEU A 17 -22.77 58.88 22.99
CA LEU A 17 -22.65 57.56 23.60
C LEU A 17 -23.10 56.42 22.67
N ALA A 18 -24.15 56.62 21.88
CA ALA A 18 -24.60 55.66 20.87
C ALA A 18 -23.62 55.50 19.72
N LEU A 19 -23.00 56.59 19.24
CA LEU A 19 -21.92 56.55 18.24
C LEU A 19 -20.64 55.90 18.75
N LEU A 20 -20.23 56.16 20.02
CA LEU A 20 -19.09 55.46 20.64
C LEU A 20 -19.35 53.95 20.86
N ALA A 21 -20.58 53.59 21.25
CA ALA A 21 -20.93 52.17 21.36
C ALA A 21 -20.97 51.47 19.98
N ALA A 22 -21.43 52.14 18.92
CA ALA A 22 -21.44 51.64 17.55
C ALA A 22 -20.00 51.47 16.98
N LEU A 23 -19.10 52.40 17.33
CA LEU A 23 -17.70 52.30 16.96
C LEU A 23 -16.96 51.18 17.73
N LEU A 24 -17.28 50.92 18.99
CA LEU A 24 -16.74 49.81 19.77
C LEU A 24 -17.16 48.44 19.28
N VAL A 25 -18.39 48.30 18.73
CA VAL A 25 -18.84 47.05 18.10
C VAL A 25 -18.19 46.79 16.73
N ALA A 26 -17.78 47.87 16.02
CA ALA A 26 -17.06 47.73 14.74
C ALA A 26 -15.58 47.30 14.89
N PHE A 27 -15.04 47.39 16.09
CA PHE A 27 -13.65 46.97 16.43
C PHE A 27 -13.58 45.65 17.22
N LEU A 28 -14.64 44.89 17.26
CA LEU A 28 -14.49 43.49 17.70
C LEU A 28 -13.54 42.79 16.70
N PRO A 29 -12.35 42.34 17.15
CA PRO A 29 -11.48 41.61 16.27
C PRO A 29 -12.31 40.40 15.78
N GLN A 30 -12.58 40.35 14.49
CA GLN A 30 -13.02 39.11 13.89
C GLN A 30 -11.90 38.14 14.24
N ALA A 31 -12.15 37.27 15.21
CA ALA A 31 -11.27 36.17 15.49
C ALA A 31 -11.20 35.39 14.16
N VAL A 32 -10.16 35.68 13.37
CA VAL A 32 -9.83 34.84 12.22
C VAL A 32 -9.59 33.48 12.84
N ALA A 33 -10.59 32.63 12.76
CA ALA A 33 -10.50 31.27 13.25
C ALA A 33 -9.25 30.68 12.58
N GLN A 34 -8.21 30.46 13.37
CA GLN A 34 -6.96 29.94 12.88
C GLN A 34 -7.28 28.64 12.13
N GLN A 35 -7.12 28.67 10.82
CA GLN A 35 -7.46 27.54 9.96
C GLN A 35 -6.72 26.32 10.46
N ARG A 36 -7.46 25.31 10.90
CA ARG A 36 -6.86 24.04 11.33
C ARG A 36 -6.21 23.37 10.14
N THR A 37 -5.11 22.67 10.39
CA THR A 37 -4.40 21.95 9.34
C THR A 37 -4.23 20.50 9.76
N LEU A 38 -4.64 19.57 8.91
CA LEU A 38 -4.28 18.16 9.00
C LEU A 38 -3.06 17.90 8.12
N THR A 39 -2.00 17.37 8.69
CA THR A 39 -0.80 16.95 7.97
C THR A 39 -0.90 15.47 7.63
N ILE A 40 -0.88 15.15 6.34
CA ILE A 40 -0.94 13.78 5.83
C ILE A 40 0.44 13.44 5.26
N ALA A 41 1.13 12.47 5.83
CA ALA A 41 2.39 11.95 5.29
C ALA A 41 2.10 10.78 4.35
N ALA A 42 2.63 10.85 3.13
CA ALA A 42 2.40 9.88 2.07
C ALA A 42 3.67 9.65 1.22
N PHE A 43 3.60 8.67 0.33
CA PHE A 43 4.61 8.35 -0.69
C PHE A 43 3.99 8.44 -2.09
N PRO A 44 4.78 8.39 -3.18
CA PRO A 44 4.29 8.55 -4.55
C PRO A 44 3.10 7.65 -4.89
N ALA A 45 2.20 8.12 -5.72
CA ALA A 45 0.87 7.66 -6.04
C ALA A 45 -0.15 7.87 -4.90
N VAL A 46 0.17 7.54 -3.65
CA VAL A 46 -0.72 7.77 -2.50
C VAL A 46 -0.89 9.27 -2.22
N ASP A 47 0.17 10.06 -2.35
CA ASP A 47 0.10 11.51 -2.20
C ASP A 47 -0.77 12.17 -3.29
N GLU A 48 -0.74 11.67 -4.52
CA GLU A 48 -1.62 12.11 -5.61
C GLU A 48 -3.09 11.78 -5.32
N ILE A 49 -3.36 10.56 -4.83
CA ILE A 49 -4.70 10.14 -4.40
C ILE A 49 -5.23 11.06 -3.28
N VAL A 50 -4.38 11.37 -2.28
CA VAL A 50 -4.74 12.30 -1.19
C VAL A 50 -5.01 13.70 -1.73
N ARG A 51 -4.16 14.22 -2.63
CA ARG A 51 -4.37 15.54 -3.25
C ARG A 51 -5.68 15.62 -4.05
N ALA A 52 -6.00 14.57 -4.80
CA ALA A 52 -7.24 14.48 -5.55
C ALA A 52 -8.48 14.47 -4.64
N ALA A 53 -8.38 14.03 -3.39
CA ALA A 53 -9.45 14.02 -2.41
C ALA A 53 -9.65 15.37 -1.68
N ILE A 54 -8.71 16.33 -1.78
CA ILE A 54 -8.79 17.62 -1.05
C ILE A 54 -10.06 18.42 -1.39
N PRO A 55 -10.54 18.51 -2.64
CA PRO A 55 -11.80 19.22 -2.93
C PRO A 55 -13.00 18.63 -2.19
N ALA A 56 -13.12 17.29 -2.12
CA ALA A 56 -14.18 16.62 -1.39
C ALA A 56 -14.07 16.86 0.13
N TRP A 57 -12.84 16.86 0.66
CA TRP A 57 -12.60 17.23 2.06
C TRP A 57 -13.02 18.66 2.36
N LYS A 58 -12.62 19.62 1.53
CA LYS A 58 -12.97 21.03 1.69
C LYS A 58 -14.46 21.28 1.67
N ALA A 59 -15.21 20.55 0.86
CA ALA A 59 -16.68 20.65 0.81
C ALA A 59 -17.31 20.25 2.15
N LEU A 60 -16.74 19.29 2.87
CA LEU A 60 -17.21 18.79 4.17
C LEU A 60 -16.64 19.56 5.36
N HIS A 61 -15.42 20.07 5.23
CA HIS A 61 -14.65 20.72 6.29
C HIS A 61 -13.94 21.96 5.74
N PRO A 62 -14.66 23.07 5.42
CA PRO A 62 -14.09 24.26 4.77
C PRO A 62 -13.06 24.99 5.64
N ASP A 63 -13.14 24.82 6.95
CA ASP A 63 -12.25 25.40 7.97
C ASP A 63 -10.98 24.58 8.24
N VAL A 64 -10.83 23.39 7.60
CA VAL A 64 -9.70 22.49 7.83
C VAL A 64 -8.90 22.29 6.55
N ALA A 65 -7.68 22.82 6.52
CA ALA A 65 -6.75 22.60 5.41
C ALA A 65 -6.07 21.23 5.49
N ILE A 66 -5.75 20.65 4.33
CA ILE A 66 -4.89 19.45 4.22
C ILE A 66 -3.51 19.89 3.75
N LYS A 67 -2.48 19.47 4.50
CA LYS A 67 -1.07 19.57 4.12
C LYS A 67 -0.53 18.19 3.80
N VAL A 68 -0.18 17.95 2.54
CA VAL A 68 0.43 16.68 2.12
C VAL A 68 1.93 16.79 2.18
N VAL A 69 2.58 15.88 2.90
CA VAL A 69 4.04 15.71 2.97
C VAL A 69 4.40 14.43 2.25
N SER A 70 4.93 14.55 1.03
CA SER A 70 5.36 13.42 0.21
C SER A 70 6.86 13.20 0.30
N ARG A 71 7.30 11.93 0.36
CA ARG A 71 8.68 11.49 0.27
C ARG A 71 8.75 10.23 -0.58
N GLN A 72 9.90 9.93 -1.17
CA GLN A 72 10.12 8.65 -1.83
C GLN A 72 9.82 7.48 -0.89
N PHE A 73 9.43 6.34 -1.43
CA PHE A 73 8.88 5.21 -0.70
C PHE A 73 9.72 4.80 0.53
N ALA A 74 11.02 4.55 0.33
CA ALA A 74 11.92 4.15 1.42
C ALA A 74 12.15 5.26 2.44
N ASP A 75 12.34 6.50 1.97
CA ASP A 75 12.56 7.68 2.80
C ASP A 75 11.32 8.01 3.65
N HIS A 76 10.13 7.81 3.08
CA HIS A 76 8.87 7.98 3.79
C HIS A 76 8.79 7.04 5.00
N HIS A 77 8.98 5.74 4.81
CA HIS A 77 8.88 4.76 5.89
C HIS A 77 10.00 4.91 6.94
N THR A 78 11.20 5.31 6.50
CA THR A 78 12.29 5.67 7.41
C THR A 78 11.93 6.89 8.25
N ALA A 79 11.41 7.95 7.61
CA ALA A 79 10.98 9.17 8.31
C ALA A 79 9.83 8.89 9.30
N MET A 80 8.86 8.03 8.93
CA MET A 80 7.77 7.64 9.84
C MET A 80 8.29 6.84 11.03
N THR A 81 9.24 5.95 10.82
CA THR A 81 9.91 5.21 11.90
C THR A 81 10.59 6.16 12.89
N THR A 82 11.33 7.13 12.38
CA THR A 82 12.01 8.14 13.21
C THR A 82 11.00 9.03 13.94
N ALA A 83 9.98 9.51 13.25
CA ALA A 83 8.94 10.37 13.85
C ALA A 83 8.21 9.66 15.00
N LEU A 84 7.87 8.37 14.86
CA LEU A 84 7.24 7.59 15.94
C LEU A 84 8.18 7.35 17.13
N SER A 85 9.49 7.23 16.88
CA SER A 85 10.48 7.00 17.93
C SER A 85 10.83 8.27 18.72
N THR A 86 10.81 9.41 18.05
CA THR A 86 11.24 10.70 18.64
C THR A 86 10.09 11.61 19.02
N SER A 87 8.90 11.34 18.52
CA SER A 87 7.72 12.22 18.57
C SER A 87 7.90 13.59 17.89
N PHE A 88 8.98 13.76 17.10
CA PHE A 88 9.19 14.97 16.28
C PHE A 88 8.62 14.78 14.88
N TYR A 89 8.00 15.86 14.36
CA TYR A 89 7.43 15.87 13.00
C TYR A 89 6.39 14.76 12.72
N LEU A 90 5.63 14.37 13.77
CA LEU A 90 4.52 13.45 13.60
C LEU A 90 3.44 14.09 12.70
N PRO A 91 2.99 13.40 11.64
CA PRO A 91 1.80 13.83 10.91
C PRO A 91 0.54 13.51 11.72
N ASP A 92 -0.60 14.04 11.29
CA ASP A 92 -1.90 13.65 11.85
C ASP A 92 -2.38 12.32 11.28
N VAL A 93 -2.04 12.03 10.02
CA VAL A 93 -2.27 10.76 9.34
C VAL A 93 -1.01 10.35 8.61
N MET A 94 -0.64 9.07 8.72
CA MET A 94 0.45 8.48 7.94
C MET A 94 -0.06 7.34 7.06
N ALA A 95 0.39 7.35 5.80
CA ALA A 95 0.23 6.21 4.91
C ALA A 95 1.32 5.17 5.20
N LEU A 96 0.94 3.90 5.24
CA LEU A 96 1.84 2.78 5.49
C LEU A 96 1.63 1.70 4.43
N GLU A 97 2.69 1.21 3.81
CA GLU A 97 2.63 0.04 2.96
C GLU A 97 2.58 -1.22 3.83
N VAL A 98 1.93 -2.27 3.36
CA VAL A 98 1.65 -3.51 4.10
C VAL A 98 2.87 -4.14 4.75
N GLY A 99 4.05 -4.12 4.10
CA GLY A 99 5.29 -4.66 4.63
C GLY A 99 5.83 -3.93 5.88
N TYR A 100 5.34 -2.71 6.11
CA TYR A 100 5.72 -1.91 7.27
C TYR A 100 4.67 -1.91 8.39
N VAL A 101 3.42 -2.27 8.10
CA VAL A 101 2.32 -2.24 9.08
C VAL A 101 2.67 -3.02 10.34
N GLY A 102 3.24 -4.22 10.21
CA GLY A 102 3.63 -5.06 11.36
C GLY A 102 4.59 -4.39 12.31
N ARG A 103 5.60 -3.69 11.79
CA ARG A 103 6.59 -2.95 12.59
C ARG A 103 5.94 -1.82 13.39
N PHE A 104 5.05 -1.07 12.78
CA PHE A 104 4.36 0.04 13.44
C PHE A 104 3.24 -0.43 14.37
N ALA A 105 2.55 -1.50 14.01
CA ALA A 105 1.45 -2.08 14.77
C ALA A 105 1.87 -2.57 16.17
N GLN A 106 3.07 -3.13 16.28
CA GLN A 106 3.57 -3.69 17.54
C GLN A 106 4.37 -2.69 18.37
N GLY A 107 4.86 -1.60 17.78
CA GLY A 107 5.63 -0.57 18.45
C GLY A 107 4.84 0.34 19.39
N GLY A 108 3.51 0.22 19.46
CA GLY A 108 2.65 1.05 20.31
C GLY A 108 2.56 2.52 19.91
N GLY A 109 3.15 2.89 18.77
CA GLY A 109 3.19 4.28 18.28
C GLY A 109 1.92 4.74 17.54
N LEU A 110 1.02 3.82 17.20
CA LEU A 110 -0.24 4.09 16.49
C LEU A 110 -1.44 3.99 17.43
N GLU A 111 -2.51 4.72 17.08
CA GLU A 111 -3.79 4.59 17.76
C GLU A 111 -4.42 3.22 17.49
N ASP A 112 -5.10 2.70 18.50
CA ASP A 112 -5.98 1.55 18.35
C ASP A 112 -7.34 2.03 17.85
N LEU A 113 -7.54 1.94 16.53
CA LEU A 113 -8.78 2.35 15.87
C LEU A 113 -9.98 1.47 16.26
N SER A 114 -9.75 0.37 16.98
CA SER A 114 -10.83 -0.47 17.51
C SER A 114 -11.53 0.17 18.71
N LYS A 115 -10.90 1.11 19.40
CA LYS A 115 -11.42 1.79 20.59
C LYS A 115 -12.16 3.09 20.26
N PRO A 116 -13.01 3.57 21.20
CA PRO A 116 -13.56 4.92 21.09
C PRO A 116 -12.43 5.97 20.98
N PRO A 117 -12.62 7.05 20.17
CA PRO A 117 -13.82 7.38 19.43
C PRO A 117 -13.90 6.78 18.04
N PHE A 118 -12.97 5.90 17.63
CA PHE A 118 -12.79 5.45 16.24
C PHE A 118 -13.79 4.36 15.84
N GLY A 119 -13.80 3.20 16.50
CA GLY A 119 -14.80 2.14 16.33
C GLY A 119 -14.78 1.42 14.98
N ILE A 120 -13.59 1.22 14.37
CA ILE A 120 -13.42 0.60 13.05
C ILE A 120 -14.01 -0.82 12.96
N GLN A 121 -14.18 -1.55 14.09
CA GLN A 121 -14.77 -2.89 14.05
C GLN A 121 -16.17 -2.92 13.46
N LYS A 122 -16.95 -1.84 13.64
CA LYS A 122 -18.30 -1.70 13.07
C LYS A 122 -18.26 -1.59 11.53
N LEU A 123 -17.09 -1.34 10.97
CA LEU A 123 -16.85 -1.15 9.54
C LEU A 123 -16.16 -2.37 8.91
N ARG A 124 -15.84 -3.41 9.70
CA ARG A 124 -15.06 -4.58 9.25
C ARG A 124 -15.63 -5.23 8.00
N SER A 125 -16.95 -5.39 7.93
CA SER A 125 -17.63 -6.03 6.79
C SER A 125 -17.58 -5.23 5.50
N ARG A 126 -17.16 -3.96 5.54
CA ARG A 126 -17.02 -3.11 4.38
C ARG A 126 -15.64 -3.24 3.71
N TYR A 127 -14.65 -3.78 4.42
CA TYR A 127 -13.29 -3.98 3.90
C TYR A 127 -13.06 -5.40 3.43
N VAL A 128 -12.22 -5.57 2.43
CA VAL A 128 -11.72 -6.88 2.03
C VAL A 128 -11.12 -7.58 3.25
N PRO A 129 -11.54 -8.84 3.56
CA PRO A 129 -11.22 -9.47 4.84
C PRO A 129 -9.72 -9.59 5.14
N TYR A 130 -8.91 -9.94 4.14
CA TYR A 130 -7.47 -10.09 4.37
C TYR A 130 -6.79 -8.74 4.68
N ALA A 131 -7.22 -7.65 4.03
CA ALA A 131 -6.65 -6.33 4.27
C ALA A 131 -6.97 -5.83 5.70
N TYR A 132 -8.21 -6.03 6.15
CA TYR A 132 -8.56 -5.73 7.54
C TYR A 132 -7.73 -6.55 8.53
N GLY A 133 -7.51 -7.84 8.23
CA GLY A 133 -6.68 -8.73 9.05
C GLY A 133 -5.23 -8.25 9.15
N GLN A 134 -4.65 -7.78 8.05
CA GLN A 134 -3.27 -7.24 8.01
C GLN A 134 -3.10 -5.98 8.87
N ALA A 135 -4.17 -5.19 9.08
CA ALA A 135 -4.15 -4.02 9.96
C ALA A 135 -4.37 -4.36 11.44
N THR A 136 -4.63 -5.62 11.77
CA THR A 136 -4.91 -6.08 13.13
C THR A 136 -3.66 -6.71 13.72
N ASN A 137 -3.21 -6.19 14.87
CA ASN A 137 -2.08 -6.76 15.58
C ASN A 137 -2.51 -7.97 16.45
N ARG A 138 -1.53 -8.63 17.09
CA ARG A 138 -1.75 -9.81 17.91
C ARG A 138 -2.64 -9.61 19.13
N SER A 139 -2.69 -8.39 19.66
CA SER A 139 -3.59 -8.06 20.78
C SER A 139 -5.03 -7.81 20.33
N GLY A 140 -5.32 -7.95 19.04
CA GLY A 140 -6.63 -7.65 18.45
C GLY A 140 -6.86 -6.16 18.19
N ALA A 141 -5.87 -5.30 18.44
CA ALA A 141 -5.97 -3.88 18.13
C ALA A 141 -5.84 -3.65 16.61
N VAL A 142 -6.73 -2.85 16.06
CA VAL A 142 -6.69 -2.43 14.64
C VAL A 142 -5.99 -1.09 14.56
N VAL A 143 -4.78 -1.07 14.01
CA VAL A 143 -3.88 0.10 14.08
C VAL A 143 -3.92 0.98 12.83
N ALA A 144 -4.58 0.54 11.78
CA ALA A 144 -4.73 1.28 10.53
C ALA A 144 -6.01 0.88 9.79
N ALA A 145 -6.45 1.71 8.84
CA ALA A 145 -7.56 1.40 7.96
C ALA A 145 -7.00 1.13 6.53
N PRO A 146 -7.34 0.01 5.88
CA PRO A 146 -6.89 -0.27 4.52
C PRO A 146 -7.56 0.68 3.53
N THR A 147 -6.77 1.24 2.60
CA THR A 147 -7.30 2.12 1.54
C THR A 147 -7.25 1.44 0.17
N ASP A 148 -6.19 0.73 -0.13
CA ASP A 148 -6.04 -0.09 -1.32
C ASP A 148 -5.38 -1.42 -1.01
N ILE A 149 -5.47 -2.34 -1.95
CA ILE A 149 -4.93 -3.70 -1.85
C ILE A 149 -4.15 -4.06 -3.12
N GLY A 150 -3.28 -5.06 -3.02
CA GLY A 150 -2.52 -5.57 -4.15
C GLY A 150 -2.89 -7.02 -4.48
N PRO A 151 -3.95 -7.29 -5.25
CA PRO A 151 -4.20 -8.64 -5.75
C PRO A 151 -3.02 -9.12 -6.60
N GLY A 152 -2.46 -10.28 -6.28
CA GLY A 152 -1.34 -10.86 -7.01
C GLY A 152 -1.72 -11.24 -8.44
N THR A 153 -0.83 -10.95 -9.39
CA THR A 153 -1.04 -11.19 -10.82
C THR A 153 0.28 -11.46 -11.54
N LEU A 154 0.19 -12.10 -12.68
CA LEU A 154 1.27 -12.21 -13.66
C LEU A 154 0.99 -11.21 -14.79
N LEU A 155 1.84 -10.21 -14.96
CA LEU A 155 1.83 -9.37 -16.15
C LEU A 155 2.83 -9.94 -17.16
N TYR A 156 2.46 -9.99 -18.45
CA TYR A 156 3.34 -10.52 -19.49
C TYR A 156 3.21 -9.79 -20.84
N ARG A 157 4.33 -9.74 -21.58
CA ARG A 157 4.41 -9.21 -22.95
C ARG A 157 3.84 -10.21 -23.95
N ALA A 158 2.60 -9.99 -24.35
CA ALA A 158 1.88 -10.89 -25.25
C ALA A 158 2.57 -11.04 -26.63
N ASP A 159 3.16 -9.96 -27.13
CA ASP A 159 3.91 -9.98 -28.40
C ASP A 159 5.18 -10.84 -28.33
N ILE A 160 5.89 -10.84 -27.19
CA ILE A 160 7.10 -11.66 -27.00
C ILE A 160 6.70 -13.13 -26.80
N VAL A 161 5.70 -13.37 -25.99
CA VAL A 161 5.16 -14.71 -25.72
C VAL A 161 4.66 -15.37 -27.02
N ALA A 162 3.92 -14.61 -27.86
CA ALA A 162 3.45 -15.08 -29.15
C ALA A 162 4.61 -15.41 -30.12
N ARG A 163 5.63 -14.53 -30.20
CA ARG A 163 6.83 -14.79 -31.02
C ARG A 163 7.60 -16.03 -30.58
N ALA A 164 7.56 -16.35 -29.28
CA ALA A 164 8.20 -17.54 -28.75
C ALA A 164 7.38 -18.83 -28.98
N GLY A 165 6.15 -18.73 -29.51
CA GLY A 165 5.23 -19.85 -29.64
C GLY A 165 4.81 -20.39 -28.27
N VAL A 166 4.72 -19.53 -27.27
CA VAL A 166 4.27 -19.86 -25.89
C VAL A 166 2.84 -19.38 -25.73
N SER A 167 2.01 -20.18 -25.07
CA SER A 167 0.64 -19.83 -24.69
C SER A 167 0.56 -19.28 -23.26
N GLU A 168 -0.52 -18.54 -22.93
CA GLU A 168 -0.82 -18.14 -21.56
C GLU A 168 -0.94 -19.36 -20.64
N ALA A 169 -1.53 -20.46 -21.12
CA ALA A 169 -1.64 -21.70 -20.35
C ALA A 169 -0.27 -22.26 -19.94
N GLU A 170 0.74 -22.19 -20.80
CA GLU A 170 2.11 -22.60 -20.46
C GLU A 170 2.74 -21.69 -19.40
N LEU A 171 2.35 -20.41 -19.34
CA LEU A 171 2.80 -19.50 -18.29
C LEU A 171 2.08 -19.73 -16.95
N THR A 172 0.87 -20.29 -16.94
CA THR A 172 0.01 -20.29 -15.75
C THR A 172 -0.35 -21.66 -15.20
N GLN A 173 -0.11 -22.75 -15.97
CA GLN A 173 -0.48 -24.11 -15.57
C GLN A 173 0.22 -24.54 -14.28
N SER A 174 1.53 -24.32 -14.19
CA SER A 174 2.34 -24.60 -12.99
C SER A 174 3.58 -23.72 -12.94
N TRP A 175 4.23 -23.61 -11.79
CA TRP A 175 5.51 -22.92 -11.68
C TRP A 175 6.60 -23.57 -12.54
N ASP A 176 6.59 -24.89 -12.68
CA ASP A 176 7.52 -25.61 -13.56
C ASP A 176 7.23 -25.31 -15.05
N SER A 177 5.96 -25.23 -15.46
CA SER A 177 5.62 -24.82 -16.82
C SER A 177 6.00 -23.38 -17.11
N TYR A 178 5.87 -22.49 -16.13
CA TYR A 178 6.34 -21.08 -16.22
C TYR A 178 7.85 -21.00 -16.51
N VAL A 179 8.67 -21.77 -15.80
CA VAL A 179 10.14 -21.82 -16.06
C VAL A 179 10.41 -22.41 -17.44
N LYS A 180 9.74 -23.52 -17.82
CA LYS A 180 9.91 -24.11 -19.16
C LYS A 180 9.49 -23.15 -20.28
N ALA A 181 8.43 -22.36 -20.09
CA ALA A 181 8.04 -21.29 -21.01
C ALA A 181 9.15 -20.23 -21.12
N GLY A 182 9.78 -19.88 -20.00
CA GLY A 182 10.94 -18.98 -19.95
C GLY A 182 12.11 -19.47 -20.79
N VAL A 183 12.41 -20.77 -20.80
CA VAL A 183 13.45 -21.37 -21.65
C VAL A 183 13.12 -21.20 -23.14
N LYS A 184 11.86 -21.46 -23.54
CA LYS A 184 11.41 -21.25 -24.93
C LYS A 184 11.53 -19.77 -25.33
N ILE A 185 11.06 -18.87 -24.46
CA ILE A 185 11.13 -17.41 -24.69
C ILE A 185 12.60 -16.99 -24.88
N LYS A 186 13.49 -17.37 -23.97
CA LYS A 186 14.90 -17.01 -24.02
C LYS A 186 15.57 -17.52 -25.28
N LYS A 187 15.32 -18.78 -25.66
CA LYS A 187 15.90 -19.42 -26.84
C LYS A 187 15.45 -18.74 -28.13
N THR A 188 14.15 -18.38 -28.23
CA THR A 188 13.56 -17.89 -29.49
C THR A 188 13.71 -16.40 -29.67
N THR A 189 13.60 -15.62 -28.58
CA THR A 189 13.53 -14.15 -28.66
C THR A 189 14.74 -13.45 -28.07
N GLY A 190 15.56 -14.14 -27.27
CA GLY A 190 16.64 -13.54 -26.49
C GLY A 190 16.17 -12.81 -25.24
N ALA A 191 14.87 -12.56 -25.07
CA ALA A 191 14.32 -11.88 -23.90
C ALA A 191 14.45 -12.73 -22.63
N TYR A 192 14.53 -12.07 -21.48
CA TYR A 192 14.51 -12.72 -20.19
C TYR A 192 13.08 -12.95 -19.71
N LEU A 193 12.86 -14.02 -18.97
CA LEU A 193 11.57 -14.33 -18.36
C LEU A 193 11.19 -13.25 -17.34
N ILE A 194 12.08 -12.94 -16.40
CA ILE A 194 11.91 -11.95 -15.33
C ILE A 194 13.16 -11.07 -15.15
N ALA A 195 13.02 -9.97 -14.44
CA ALA A 195 14.14 -9.06 -14.17
C ALA A 195 15.16 -9.67 -13.20
N HIS A 196 14.71 -10.26 -12.11
CA HIS A 196 15.58 -10.90 -11.11
C HIS A 196 14.93 -12.16 -10.53
N ALA A 197 15.71 -13.19 -10.29
CA ALA A 197 15.23 -14.46 -9.72
C ALA A 197 14.56 -14.31 -8.34
N ARG A 198 14.80 -13.20 -7.60
CA ARG A 198 14.10 -12.91 -6.34
C ARG A 198 12.59 -12.76 -6.52
N GLU A 199 12.12 -12.33 -7.69
CA GLU A 199 10.70 -12.07 -7.92
C GLU A 199 9.84 -13.32 -7.76
N ILE A 200 10.35 -14.49 -8.19
CA ILE A 200 9.62 -15.74 -8.00
C ILE A 200 9.55 -16.12 -6.52
N LYS A 201 10.59 -15.85 -5.75
CA LYS A 201 10.58 -16.03 -4.30
C LYS A 201 9.54 -15.09 -3.67
N ASP A 202 9.54 -13.83 -4.06
CA ASP A 202 8.66 -12.81 -3.48
C ASP A 202 7.18 -13.14 -3.66
N ILE A 203 6.81 -13.63 -4.84
CA ILE A 203 5.41 -14.00 -5.07
C ILE A 203 5.05 -15.33 -4.41
N LEU A 204 5.93 -16.34 -4.49
CA LEU A 204 5.65 -17.68 -3.95
C LEU A 204 5.45 -17.70 -2.44
N ILE A 205 6.26 -16.96 -1.68
CA ILE A 205 6.10 -16.92 -0.22
C ILE A 205 4.78 -16.26 0.22
N ARG A 206 4.08 -15.61 -0.72
CA ARG A 206 2.75 -15.00 -0.52
C ARG A 206 1.60 -15.91 -0.90
N THR A 207 1.89 -17.05 -1.52
CA THR A 207 0.88 -18.03 -1.90
C THR A 207 0.74 -19.13 -0.85
N GLY A 208 -0.41 -19.80 -0.81
CA GLY A 208 -0.64 -20.96 0.05
C GLY A 208 -0.53 -20.67 1.56
N ILE A 209 -0.70 -19.42 1.97
CA ILE A 209 -0.65 -19.00 3.38
C ILE A 209 -1.88 -19.57 4.11
N LYS A 210 -1.63 -20.26 5.21
CA LYS A 210 -2.67 -20.85 6.06
C LYS A 210 -3.16 -19.84 7.11
N PRO A 211 -4.35 -20.04 7.69
CA PRO A 211 -4.81 -19.22 8.80
C PRO A 211 -3.79 -19.18 9.95
N GLY A 212 -3.51 -17.99 10.45
CA GLY A 212 -2.51 -17.75 11.50
C GLY A 212 -1.05 -17.66 11.00
N GLU A 213 -0.78 -17.96 9.72
CA GLU A 213 0.54 -17.75 9.15
C GLU A 213 0.72 -16.30 8.64
N GLY A 214 1.93 -15.79 8.79
CA GLY A 214 2.42 -14.60 8.11
C GLY A 214 3.38 -14.94 6.96
N LEU A 215 4.10 -13.95 6.47
CA LEU A 215 5.11 -14.19 5.45
C LEU A 215 6.28 -14.99 6.01
N TYR A 216 6.86 -14.54 7.11
CA TYR A 216 8.08 -15.12 7.72
C TYR A 216 7.84 -15.72 9.09
N PHE A 217 6.79 -15.32 9.78
CA PHE A 217 6.42 -15.75 11.12
C PHE A 217 4.94 -16.08 11.17
N ASP A 218 4.56 -16.98 12.06
CA ASP A 218 3.15 -17.17 12.39
C ASP A 218 2.68 -16.21 13.51
N ASP A 219 1.41 -16.33 13.88
CA ASP A 219 0.78 -15.55 14.96
C ASP A 219 1.37 -15.82 16.34
N GLN A 220 2.17 -16.91 16.51
CA GLN A 220 2.91 -17.23 17.73
C GLN A 220 4.38 -16.85 17.67
N SER A 221 4.83 -16.09 16.65
CA SER A 221 6.25 -15.75 16.36
C SER A 221 7.13 -16.93 16.02
N ARG A 222 6.60 -18.08 15.63
CA ARG A 222 7.41 -19.17 15.12
C ARG A 222 7.87 -18.82 13.70
N VAL A 223 9.14 -19.09 13.45
CA VAL A 223 9.77 -18.80 12.15
C VAL A 223 9.32 -19.82 11.10
N LEU A 224 8.84 -19.35 9.95
CA LEU A 224 8.30 -20.17 8.87
C LEU A 224 9.24 -20.39 7.68
N VAL A 225 10.46 -19.84 7.72
CA VAL A 225 11.35 -19.76 6.55
C VAL A 225 11.94 -21.12 6.11
N THR A 226 11.75 -22.18 6.86
CA THR A 226 12.10 -23.55 6.46
C THR A 226 10.91 -24.36 5.93
N SER A 227 9.75 -23.73 5.78
CA SER A 227 8.55 -24.39 5.27
C SER A 227 8.67 -24.74 3.78
N PRO A 228 7.85 -25.70 3.27
CA PRO A 228 7.90 -26.12 1.86
C PRO A 228 7.80 -24.98 0.86
N ARG A 229 7.02 -23.91 1.16
CA ARG A 229 6.89 -22.76 0.25
C ARG A 229 8.21 -22.00 0.09
N PHE A 230 9.03 -21.87 1.13
CA PHE A 230 10.36 -21.26 1.04
C PHE A 230 11.37 -22.15 0.30
N VAL A 231 11.36 -23.44 0.58
CA VAL A 231 12.20 -24.39 -0.15
C VAL A 231 11.89 -24.31 -1.64
N ARG A 232 10.60 -24.42 -2.01
CA ARG A 232 10.16 -24.33 -3.41
C ARG A 232 10.52 -23.00 -4.07
N ALA A 233 10.37 -21.89 -3.33
CA ALA A 233 10.72 -20.56 -3.83
C ALA A 233 12.22 -20.43 -4.14
N PHE A 234 13.08 -20.98 -3.28
CA PHE A 234 14.53 -20.98 -3.49
C PHE A 234 14.96 -21.91 -4.63
N GLU A 235 14.34 -23.09 -4.76
CA GLU A 235 14.57 -24.04 -5.84
C GLU A 235 14.28 -23.40 -7.21
N LEU A 236 13.09 -22.81 -7.37
CA LEU A 236 12.69 -22.16 -8.62
C LEU A 236 13.54 -20.92 -8.92
N ALA A 237 13.88 -20.12 -7.92
CA ALA A 237 14.78 -18.98 -8.10
C ALA A 237 16.17 -19.44 -8.57
N ARG A 238 16.71 -20.51 -7.99
CA ARG A 238 17.98 -21.12 -8.41
C ARG A 238 17.89 -21.67 -9.83
N GLU A 239 16.81 -22.36 -10.18
CA GLU A 239 16.60 -22.89 -11.53
C GLU A 239 16.56 -21.76 -12.58
N ILE A 240 15.79 -20.71 -12.33
CA ILE A 240 15.73 -19.52 -13.20
C ILE A 240 17.12 -18.91 -13.42
N ARG A 241 17.94 -18.79 -12.35
CA ARG A 241 19.30 -18.26 -12.41
C ARG A 241 20.23 -19.19 -13.20
N GLN A 242 20.17 -20.49 -12.96
CA GLN A 242 21.01 -21.49 -13.63
C GLN A 242 20.72 -21.57 -15.12
N GLN A 243 19.45 -21.42 -15.51
CA GLN A 243 19.02 -21.40 -16.91
C GLN A 243 19.14 -20.01 -17.55
N LYS A 244 19.70 -19.02 -16.84
CA LYS A 244 19.92 -17.63 -17.34
C LYS A 244 18.63 -16.96 -17.81
N LEU A 245 17.53 -17.21 -17.12
CA LEU A 245 16.21 -16.67 -17.44
C LEU A 245 15.92 -15.32 -16.78
N ASP A 246 16.72 -14.90 -15.81
CA ASP A 246 16.67 -13.58 -15.21
C ASP A 246 17.73 -12.64 -15.77
N ALA A 247 17.39 -11.36 -15.90
CA ALA A 247 18.29 -10.31 -16.37
C ALA A 247 19.29 -9.84 -15.30
N LYS A 248 19.14 -10.28 -14.04
CA LYS A 248 19.89 -9.81 -12.85
C LYS A 248 19.75 -8.31 -12.60
N VAL A 249 18.61 -7.77 -12.94
CA VAL A 249 18.26 -6.34 -12.81
C VAL A 249 17.37 -6.16 -11.59
N SER A 250 17.73 -5.20 -10.75
CA SER A 250 16.93 -4.87 -9.56
C SER A 250 15.65 -4.13 -9.93
N GLN A 251 14.53 -4.48 -9.30
CA GLN A 251 13.28 -3.74 -9.43
C GLN A 251 13.49 -2.27 -9.06
N TRP A 252 12.73 -1.39 -9.69
CA TRP A 252 12.75 0.07 -9.50
C TRP A 252 14.04 0.76 -9.97
N SER A 253 14.97 0.06 -10.61
CA SER A 253 16.11 0.66 -11.30
C SER A 253 15.72 1.21 -12.66
N ASN A 254 16.58 2.06 -13.25
CA ASN A 254 16.41 2.53 -14.63
C ASN A 254 16.47 1.37 -15.63
N GLU A 255 17.36 0.41 -15.40
CA GLU A 255 17.53 -0.79 -16.23
C GLU A 255 16.27 -1.65 -16.24
N TRP A 256 15.57 -1.75 -15.09
CA TRP A 256 14.29 -2.46 -14.99
C TRP A 256 13.22 -1.78 -15.85
N SER A 257 13.09 -0.47 -15.76
CA SER A 257 12.14 0.31 -16.58
C SER A 257 12.45 0.20 -18.07
N GLU A 258 13.74 0.29 -18.45
CA GLU A 258 14.19 0.08 -19.83
C GLU A 258 13.94 -1.34 -20.32
N GLY A 259 14.05 -2.33 -19.45
CA GLY A 259 13.73 -3.72 -19.77
C GLY A 259 12.31 -3.89 -20.29
N PHE A 260 11.33 -3.22 -19.68
CA PHE A 260 9.95 -3.20 -20.14
C PHE A 260 9.79 -2.46 -21.46
N ARG A 261 10.40 -1.26 -21.58
CA ARG A 261 10.30 -0.41 -22.77
C ARG A 261 10.87 -1.09 -24.02
N ARG A 262 12.02 -1.76 -23.87
CA ARG A 262 12.72 -2.45 -24.98
C ARG A 262 12.22 -3.87 -25.22
N GLY A 263 11.40 -4.44 -24.32
CA GLY A 263 10.96 -5.82 -24.43
C GLY A 263 12.07 -6.84 -24.16
N THR A 264 13.06 -6.49 -23.35
CA THR A 264 14.07 -7.45 -22.88
C THR A 264 13.60 -8.24 -21.66
N LEU A 265 12.55 -7.76 -20.97
CA LEU A 265 11.84 -8.44 -19.90
C LEU A 265 10.45 -8.86 -20.38
N THR A 266 10.10 -10.13 -20.16
CA THR A 266 8.85 -10.70 -20.70
C THR A 266 7.73 -10.70 -19.71
N THR A 267 8.00 -11.00 -18.46
CA THR A 267 6.97 -11.13 -17.41
C THR A 267 7.32 -10.35 -16.17
N GLN A 268 6.30 -10.08 -15.35
CA GLN A 268 6.44 -9.50 -14.02
C GLN A 268 5.43 -10.16 -13.07
N LEU A 269 5.92 -10.77 -12.00
CA LEU A 269 5.13 -11.30 -10.90
C LEU A 269 4.94 -10.20 -9.86
N THR A 270 3.71 -9.74 -9.64
CA THR A 270 3.46 -8.49 -8.91
C THR A 270 2.03 -8.39 -8.37
N GLY A 271 1.69 -7.25 -7.76
CA GLY A 271 0.31 -6.84 -7.51
C GLY A 271 -0.29 -6.07 -8.70
N ALA A 272 -1.60 -6.09 -8.81
CA ALA A 272 -2.36 -5.45 -9.91
C ALA A 272 -2.00 -3.96 -10.12
N TRP A 273 -1.61 -3.27 -9.05
CA TRP A 273 -1.24 -1.84 -9.06
C TRP A 273 -0.09 -1.51 -10.04
N LEU A 274 0.77 -2.47 -10.38
CA LEU A 274 1.89 -2.20 -11.27
C LEU A 274 1.43 -1.91 -12.70
N ALA A 275 0.28 -2.41 -13.13
CA ALA A 275 -0.26 -2.11 -14.46
C ALA A 275 -0.47 -0.60 -14.65
N GLY A 276 -0.99 0.10 -13.63
CA GLY A 276 -1.12 1.56 -13.65
C GLY A 276 0.22 2.28 -13.68
N HIS A 277 1.20 1.84 -12.90
CA HIS A 277 2.54 2.42 -12.94
C HIS A 277 3.19 2.24 -14.32
N MET A 278 3.02 1.07 -14.94
CA MET A 278 3.54 0.80 -16.28
C MET A 278 2.88 1.69 -17.33
N ASN A 279 1.55 1.86 -17.24
CA ASN A 279 0.80 2.73 -18.14
C ASN A 279 1.16 4.22 -17.96
N ASN A 280 1.25 4.68 -16.71
CA ASN A 280 1.34 6.11 -16.41
C ASN A 280 2.76 6.68 -16.62
N TRP A 281 3.82 5.91 -16.28
CA TRP A 281 5.18 6.44 -16.32
C TRP A 281 6.31 5.44 -16.59
N LEU A 282 6.19 4.15 -16.20
CA LEU A 282 7.28 3.19 -16.37
C LEU A 282 7.51 2.85 -17.84
N ALA A 283 6.45 2.47 -18.56
CA ALA A 283 6.54 2.00 -19.94
C ALA A 283 5.30 2.35 -20.79
N PRO A 284 4.79 3.61 -20.78
CA PRO A 284 3.53 3.99 -21.45
C PRO A 284 3.51 3.67 -22.95
N LYS A 285 4.66 3.73 -23.61
CA LYS A 285 4.78 3.42 -25.05
C LYS A 285 4.59 1.94 -25.38
N THR A 286 4.44 1.08 -24.40
CA THR A 286 4.17 -0.36 -24.58
C THR A 286 2.69 -0.70 -24.41
N SER A 287 1.82 0.31 -24.43
CA SER A 287 0.36 0.13 -24.36
C SER A 287 -0.11 -0.86 -25.43
N GLY A 288 -1.02 -1.75 -25.03
CA GLY A 288 -1.56 -2.80 -25.89
C GLY A 288 -0.72 -4.07 -25.97
N LEU A 289 0.56 -4.03 -25.58
CA LEU A 289 1.48 -5.16 -25.67
C LEU A 289 1.44 -6.10 -24.46
N TRP A 290 0.83 -5.67 -23.35
CA TRP A 290 0.77 -6.43 -22.11
C TRP A 290 -0.56 -7.15 -21.94
N ARG A 291 -0.54 -8.21 -21.12
CA ARG A 291 -1.72 -8.90 -20.60
C ARG A 291 -1.51 -9.22 -19.13
N ALA A 292 -2.61 -9.35 -18.42
CA ALA A 292 -2.63 -9.89 -17.06
C ALA A 292 -3.14 -11.33 -17.08
N ALA A 293 -2.52 -12.18 -16.28
CA ALA A 293 -2.95 -13.57 -16.10
C ALA A 293 -3.00 -13.91 -14.61
N GLN A 294 -3.69 -15.02 -14.32
CA GLN A 294 -3.66 -15.68 -13.02
C GLN A 294 -2.23 -16.14 -12.72
N LEU A 295 -1.85 -16.10 -11.44
CA LEU A 295 -0.59 -16.73 -11.01
C LEU A 295 -0.60 -18.22 -11.29
N PRO A 296 0.56 -18.83 -11.57
CA PRO A 296 0.65 -20.27 -11.81
C PRO A 296 -0.02 -21.09 -10.70
N GLU A 297 -0.52 -22.28 -11.07
CA GLU A 297 -1.23 -23.22 -10.18
C GLU A 297 -2.53 -22.65 -9.60
N ARG A 298 -3.12 -21.62 -10.22
CA ARG A 298 -4.25 -20.86 -9.69
C ARG A 298 -4.01 -20.37 -8.25
N SER A 299 -2.76 -20.03 -7.95
CA SER A 299 -2.38 -19.54 -6.64
C SER A 299 -2.80 -18.08 -6.44
N TRP A 300 -3.10 -17.72 -5.21
CA TRP A 300 -3.57 -16.41 -4.81
C TRP A 300 -2.53 -15.75 -3.89
N ALA A 301 -2.26 -14.48 -4.12
CA ALA A 301 -1.30 -13.71 -3.33
C ALA A 301 -1.85 -12.33 -3.02
N ALA A 302 -1.52 -11.80 -1.84
CA ALA A 302 -1.62 -10.38 -1.52
C ALA A 302 -0.22 -9.75 -1.68
N TYR A 303 -0.07 -8.84 -2.64
CA TYR A 303 1.22 -8.21 -2.95
C TYR A 303 1.09 -6.69 -2.98
N GLY A 304 1.37 -6.06 -1.85
CA GLY A 304 1.19 -4.62 -1.64
C GLY A 304 -0.16 -4.27 -1.02
N GLY A 305 -0.39 -3.00 -0.90
CA GLY A 305 -1.56 -2.38 -0.29
C GLY A 305 -1.17 -1.29 0.69
N THR A 306 -2.01 -0.28 0.79
CA THR A 306 -1.78 0.91 1.61
C THR A 306 -2.79 1.01 2.73
N PHE A 307 -2.32 1.46 3.86
CA PHE A 307 -3.10 1.68 5.08
C PHE A 307 -2.91 3.11 5.57
N LEU A 308 -3.96 3.68 6.14
CA LEU A 308 -3.91 4.99 6.78
C LEU A 308 -4.01 4.82 8.30
N ALA A 309 -3.05 5.39 9.02
CA ALA A 309 -2.91 5.26 10.48
C ALA A 309 -2.82 6.63 11.15
N ILE A 310 -3.19 6.68 12.43
CA ILE A 310 -3.08 7.87 13.27
C ILE A 310 -1.97 7.64 14.28
N PRO A 311 -0.89 8.43 14.30
CA PRO A 311 0.11 8.37 15.36
C PRO A 311 -0.51 8.67 16.73
N ARG A 312 -0.17 7.89 17.75
CA ARG A 312 -0.64 8.12 19.12
C ARG A 312 -0.18 9.47 19.67
N GLY A 313 1.02 9.91 19.28
CA GLY A 313 1.56 11.21 19.66
C GLY A 313 1.01 12.39 18.85
N ALA A 314 0.13 12.19 17.87
CA ALA A 314 -0.50 13.28 17.13
C ALA A 314 -1.36 14.17 18.07
N PRO A 315 -1.54 15.46 17.77
CA PRO A 315 -2.34 16.37 18.59
C PRO A 315 -3.75 15.83 18.84
N ALA A 316 -4.16 15.77 20.09
CA ALA A 316 -5.48 15.21 20.45
C ALA A 316 -6.64 15.90 19.74
N ALA A 317 -6.55 17.23 19.54
CA ALA A 317 -7.53 18.03 18.82
C ALA A 317 -7.71 17.62 17.35
N ASN A 318 -6.68 17.03 16.74
CA ASN A 318 -6.70 16.62 15.33
C ASN A 318 -7.12 15.15 15.12
N LYS A 319 -7.04 14.30 16.15
CA LYS A 319 -7.33 12.85 16.01
C LYS A 319 -8.73 12.55 15.48
N ALA A 320 -9.74 13.27 15.96
CA ALA A 320 -11.10 13.10 15.48
C ALA A 320 -11.27 13.52 14.01
N LEU A 321 -10.58 14.59 13.58
CA LEU A 321 -10.56 15.02 12.18
C LEU A 321 -9.75 14.04 11.31
N ALA A 322 -8.61 13.57 11.80
CA ALA A 322 -7.81 12.54 11.14
C ALA A 322 -8.63 11.27 10.88
N TRP A 323 -9.45 10.85 11.86
CA TRP A 323 -10.34 9.71 11.68
C TRP A 323 -11.42 9.97 10.63
N LYS A 324 -12.05 11.14 10.63
CA LYS A 324 -13.01 11.53 9.58
C LYS A 324 -12.37 11.53 8.19
N PHE A 325 -11.13 12.03 8.09
CA PHE A 325 -10.37 11.98 6.85
C PHE A 325 -10.11 10.54 6.39
N ILE A 326 -9.66 9.67 7.29
CA ILE A 326 -9.44 8.24 7.00
C ILE A 326 -10.75 7.58 6.55
N GLN A 327 -11.87 7.82 7.25
CA GLN A 327 -13.17 7.30 6.83
C GLN A 327 -13.57 7.79 5.44
N MET A 328 -13.36 9.08 5.14
CA MET A 328 -13.62 9.62 3.82
C MET A 328 -12.79 8.91 2.74
N MET A 329 -11.48 8.74 2.97
CA MET A 329 -10.58 8.08 2.01
C MET A 329 -10.91 6.61 1.80
N THR A 330 -11.27 5.88 2.85
CA THR A 330 -11.39 4.42 2.81
C THR A 330 -12.83 3.92 2.59
N LEU A 331 -13.85 4.74 2.85
CA LEU A 331 -15.27 4.35 2.81
C LEU A 331 -16.10 5.11 1.78
N ASN A 332 -15.54 6.14 1.15
CA ASN A 332 -16.22 6.83 0.07
C ASN A 332 -15.99 6.09 -1.25
N ARG A 333 -17.03 5.43 -1.75
CA ARG A 333 -16.99 4.64 -3.00
C ARG A 333 -16.42 5.43 -4.19
N ASN A 334 -16.81 6.70 -4.33
CA ASN A 334 -16.37 7.52 -5.46
C ASN A 334 -14.86 7.86 -5.37
N LEU A 335 -14.34 8.14 -4.17
CA LEU A 335 -12.91 8.37 -3.96
C LEU A 335 -12.09 7.09 -4.17
N GLN A 336 -12.57 5.95 -3.70
CA GLN A 336 -11.94 4.65 -3.93
C GLN A 336 -11.89 4.31 -5.43
N LEU A 337 -12.97 4.54 -6.17
CA LEU A 337 -13.00 4.37 -7.62
C LEU A 337 -12.15 5.39 -8.36
N SER A 338 -12.08 6.64 -7.89
CA SER A 338 -11.20 7.66 -8.46
C SER A 338 -9.73 7.26 -8.33
N ALA A 339 -9.31 6.79 -7.16
CA ALA A 339 -7.97 6.27 -6.91
C ALA A 339 -7.65 5.07 -7.82
N PHE A 340 -8.61 4.16 -7.98
CA PHE A 340 -8.46 3.01 -8.87
C PHE A 340 -8.34 3.43 -10.34
N LYS A 341 -9.14 4.38 -10.79
CA LYS A 341 -9.10 4.89 -12.18
C LYS A 341 -7.79 5.59 -12.51
N SER A 342 -7.21 6.34 -11.57
CA SER A 342 -6.05 7.18 -11.82
C SER A 342 -4.71 6.48 -11.53
N GLN A 343 -4.66 5.59 -10.54
CA GLN A 343 -3.43 4.99 -10.02
C GLN A 343 -3.44 3.46 -9.95
N ASP A 344 -4.49 2.81 -10.48
CA ASP A 344 -4.75 1.37 -10.31
C ASP A 344 -4.68 0.91 -8.82
N ALA A 345 -4.97 1.83 -7.89
CA ALA A 345 -5.10 1.53 -6.47
C ALA A 345 -6.37 0.71 -6.24
N PHE A 346 -6.24 -0.62 -6.25
CA PHE A 346 -7.39 -1.53 -6.17
C PHE A 346 -8.14 -1.34 -4.85
N PRO A 347 -9.44 -1.03 -4.85
CA PRO A 347 -10.19 -0.65 -3.66
C PRO A 347 -10.16 -1.70 -2.55
N ALA A 348 -9.82 -1.29 -1.32
CA ALA A 348 -10.05 -2.13 -0.14
C ALA A 348 -11.53 -2.17 0.27
N LEU A 349 -12.34 -1.24 -0.21
CA LEU A 349 -13.79 -1.13 0.03
C LEU A 349 -14.54 -2.10 -0.88
N ILE A 350 -15.19 -3.13 -0.31
CA ILE A 350 -15.92 -4.17 -1.05
C ILE A 350 -17.04 -3.57 -1.92
N GLU A 351 -17.73 -2.56 -1.45
CA GLU A 351 -18.83 -1.91 -2.17
C GLU A 351 -18.40 -1.30 -3.52
N ALA A 352 -17.11 -0.98 -3.67
CA ALA A 352 -16.58 -0.48 -4.93
C ALA A 352 -16.46 -1.59 -5.99
N HIS A 353 -16.36 -2.85 -5.60
CA HIS A 353 -16.11 -3.97 -6.52
C HIS A 353 -17.30 -4.31 -7.44
N SER A 354 -18.48 -3.79 -7.14
CA SER A 354 -19.69 -3.93 -7.98
C SER A 354 -19.85 -2.83 -9.03
N ASP A 355 -18.87 -1.91 -9.13
CA ASP A 355 -18.95 -0.81 -10.09
C ASP A 355 -18.72 -1.30 -11.53
N ALA A 356 -19.48 -0.70 -12.48
CA ALA A 356 -19.35 -1.00 -13.89
C ALA A 356 -17.92 -0.78 -14.44
N PHE A 357 -17.11 0.04 -13.76
CA PHE A 357 -15.71 0.25 -14.11
C PHE A 357 -14.89 -1.06 -14.12
N PHE A 358 -15.26 -2.04 -13.33
CA PHE A 358 -14.59 -3.35 -13.31
C PHE A 358 -14.79 -4.14 -14.61
N GLU A 359 -15.87 -3.87 -15.35
CA GLU A 359 -16.19 -4.50 -16.64
C GLU A 359 -15.54 -3.79 -17.84
N LEU A 360 -14.94 -2.61 -17.63
CA LEU A 360 -14.33 -1.85 -18.73
C LEU A 360 -13.00 -2.49 -19.16
N PRO A 361 -12.71 -2.50 -20.46
CA PRO A 361 -11.43 -2.93 -20.98
C PRO A 361 -10.30 -2.00 -20.51
N ILE A 362 -9.10 -2.52 -20.38
CA ILE A 362 -7.86 -1.79 -20.08
C ILE A 362 -7.04 -1.73 -21.36
N GLU A 363 -6.93 -0.54 -21.98
CA GLU A 363 -6.20 -0.37 -23.24
C GLU A 363 -4.74 -0.78 -23.14
N PHE A 364 -4.07 -0.42 -22.03
CA PHE A 364 -2.69 -0.82 -21.76
C PHE A 364 -2.51 -2.35 -21.80
N LEU A 365 -3.51 -3.10 -21.40
CA LEU A 365 -3.55 -4.56 -21.42
C LEU A 365 -4.24 -5.11 -22.68
N GLY A 366 -4.23 -4.35 -23.80
CA GLY A 366 -4.77 -4.77 -25.08
C GLY A 366 -6.27 -5.02 -25.07
N GLY A 367 -7.02 -4.25 -24.29
CA GLY A 367 -8.47 -4.36 -24.19
C GLY A 367 -8.96 -5.45 -23.22
N GLN A 368 -8.08 -6.06 -22.46
CA GLN A 368 -8.45 -7.10 -21.48
C GLN A 368 -9.25 -6.50 -20.31
N LYS A 369 -10.27 -7.22 -19.83
CA LYS A 369 -11.02 -6.88 -18.62
C LYS A 369 -10.33 -7.40 -17.36
N ALA A 370 -9.05 -7.06 -17.17
CA ALA A 370 -8.20 -7.63 -16.12
C ALA A 370 -8.67 -7.31 -14.70
N ARG A 371 -9.49 -6.27 -14.50
CA ARG A 371 -10.07 -5.94 -13.17
C ARG A 371 -10.94 -7.06 -12.63
N LEU A 372 -11.56 -7.87 -13.49
CA LEU A 372 -12.34 -9.05 -13.09
C LEU A 372 -11.44 -10.14 -12.52
N LEU A 373 -10.30 -10.39 -13.19
CA LEU A 373 -9.26 -11.29 -12.70
C LEU A 373 -8.74 -10.86 -11.32
N TRP A 374 -8.45 -9.57 -11.17
CA TRP A 374 -7.95 -9.01 -9.90
C TRP A 374 -9.00 -9.01 -8.79
N ARG A 375 -10.29 -8.84 -9.14
CA ARG A 375 -11.40 -8.99 -8.18
C ARG A 375 -11.49 -10.43 -7.66
N GLU A 376 -11.34 -11.42 -8.52
CA GLU A 376 -11.27 -12.82 -8.12
C GLU A 376 -10.06 -13.08 -7.21
N ALA A 377 -8.88 -12.57 -7.58
CA ALA A 377 -7.68 -12.69 -6.76
C ALA A 377 -7.85 -12.03 -5.38
N ALA A 378 -8.47 -10.85 -5.31
CA ALA A 378 -8.76 -10.15 -4.05
C ALA A 378 -9.71 -10.93 -3.13
N ALA A 379 -10.67 -11.64 -3.71
CA ALA A 379 -11.64 -12.45 -2.95
C ALA A 379 -11.03 -13.74 -2.38
N ASN A 380 -9.96 -14.26 -3.00
CA ASN A 380 -9.35 -15.55 -2.66
C ASN A 380 -7.99 -15.42 -1.94
N ALA A 381 -7.40 -14.22 -1.87
CA ALA A 381 -6.15 -14.01 -1.15
C ALA A 381 -6.32 -14.23 0.36
N SER A 382 -5.36 -14.89 0.97
CA SER A 382 -5.37 -15.16 2.41
C SER A 382 -4.97 -13.94 3.22
N ALA A 383 -5.56 -13.80 4.41
CA ALA A 383 -5.06 -12.86 5.41
C ALA A 383 -3.66 -13.29 5.86
N VAL A 384 -2.77 -12.33 5.98
CA VAL A 384 -1.37 -12.53 6.38
C VAL A 384 -1.17 -11.96 7.77
N ALA A 385 -0.76 -12.78 8.73
CA ALA A 385 -0.37 -12.29 10.04
C ALA A 385 0.88 -11.41 9.91
N VAL A 386 0.80 -10.17 10.38
CA VAL A 386 1.92 -9.23 10.33
C VAL A 386 2.81 -9.37 11.55
N HIS A 387 4.14 -9.26 11.35
CA HIS A 387 5.11 -9.36 12.42
C HIS A 387 6.06 -8.15 12.43
N LYS A 388 6.48 -7.69 13.61
CA LYS A 388 7.39 -6.53 13.75
C LYS A 388 8.74 -6.71 13.06
N GLN A 389 9.15 -7.95 12.82
CA GLN A 389 10.44 -8.29 12.20
C GLN A 389 10.30 -8.66 10.72
N ASP A 390 9.13 -8.47 10.07
CA ASP A 390 8.94 -8.88 8.67
C ASP A 390 9.93 -8.19 7.73
N SER A 391 10.18 -6.89 7.89
CA SER A 391 11.17 -6.17 7.08
C SER A 391 12.59 -6.74 7.27
N PHE A 392 12.99 -7.02 8.51
CA PHE A 392 14.28 -7.62 8.79
C PHE A 392 14.37 -9.06 8.23
N ALA A 393 13.29 -9.83 8.35
CA ALA A 393 13.23 -11.17 7.80
C ALA A 393 13.37 -11.18 6.27
N SER A 394 12.74 -10.21 5.60
CA SER A 394 12.90 -10.03 4.15
C SER A 394 14.37 -9.83 3.76
N GLU A 395 15.07 -8.92 4.44
CA GLU A 395 16.51 -8.65 4.20
C GLU A 395 17.38 -9.89 4.42
N VAL A 396 17.12 -10.67 5.47
CA VAL A 396 17.84 -11.92 5.78
C VAL A 396 17.60 -12.95 4.68
N ILE A 397 16.36 -13.15 4.28
CA ILE A 397 15.97 -14.11 3.24
C ILE A 397 16.56 -13.73 1.88
N ASP A 398 16.53 -12.44 1.53
CA ASP A 398 17.17 -11.96 0.29
C ASP A 398 18.68 -12.19 0.30
N THR A 399 19.33 -11.91 1.43
CA THR A 399 20.77 -12.17 1.60
C THR A 399 21.12 -13.65 1.46
N GLU A 400 20.33 -14.53 2.05
CA GLU A 400 20.57 -15.97 1.94
C GLU A 400 20.27 -16.52 0.54
N LEU A 401 19.22 -15.98 -0.11
CA LEU A 401 18.92 -16.32 -1.50
C LEU A 401 20.05 -15.90 -2.43
N ASP A 402 20.62 -14.71 -2.27
CA ASP A 402 21.78 -14.28 -3.08
C ASP A 402 22.98 -15.21 -2.94
N LYS A 403 23.24 -15.71 -1.73
CA LYS A 403 24.29 -16.71 -1.52
C LYS A 403 24.01 -18.01 -2.28
N VAL A 404 22.74 -18.43 -2.38
CA VAL A 404 22.33 -19.58 -3.19
C VAL A 404 22.51 -19.27 -4.67
N LEU A 405 22.05 -18.11 -5.13
CA LEU A 405 22.04 -17.74 -6.55
C LEU A 405 23.46 -17.47 -7.12
N ASP A 406 24.31 -16.81 -6.33
CA ASP A 406 25.58 -16.27 -6.84
C ASP A 406 26.81 -17.04 -6.32
N ARG A 407 26.68 -17.77 -5.18
CA ARG A 407 27.78 -18.52 -4.55
C ARG A 407 27.52 -20.02 -4.48
N GLY A 408 26.38 -20.50 -4.94
CA GLY A 408 26.04 -21.94 -4.93
C GLY A 408 25.81 -22.50 -3.53
N LYS A 409 25.45 -21.64 -2.53
CA LYS A 409 25.14 -22.12 -1.18
C LYS A 409 23.98 -23.12 -1.24
N ASP A 410 24.08 -24.20 -0.48
CA ASP A 410 23.00 -25.18 -0.37
C ASP A 410 21.72 -24.54 0.21
N ILE A 411 20.56 -24.86 -0.35
CA ILE A 411 19.28 -24.25 0.01
C ILE A 411 18.90 -24.58 1.45
N THR A 412 19.06 -25.83 1.86
CA THR A 412 18.72 -26.28 3.22
C THR A 412 19.59 -25.54 4.24
N THR A 413 20.88 -25.41 3.94
CA THR A 413 21.82 -24.66 4.77
C THR A 413 21.47 -23.17 4.82
N ALA A 414 21.12 -22.55 3.68
CA ALA A 414 20.75 -21.14 3.62
C ALA A 414 19.50 -20.84 4.46
N LEU A 415 18.45 -21.65 4.30
CA LEU A 415 17.20 -21.49 5.06
C LEU A 415 17.38 -21.80 6.56
N ALA A 416 18.24 -22.78 6.92
CA ALA A 416 18.59 -23.05 8.32
C ALA A 416 19.36 -21.88 8.97
N ASP A 417 20.28 -21.25 8.23
CA ASP A 417 21.00 -20.06 8.71
C ASP A 417 20.05 -18.87 8.92
N ALA A 418 19.17 -18.62 7.96
CA ALA A 418 18.13 -17.62 8.10
C ALA A 418 17.23 -17.91 9.32
N HIS A 419 16.79 -19.16 9.48
CA HIS A 419 15.93 -19.56 10.58
C HIS A 419 16.59 -19.25 11.94
N ARG A 420 17.84 -19.68 12.16
CA ARG A 420 18.58 -19.42 13.41
C ARG A 420 18.72 -17.93 13.70
N LEU A 421 18.96 -17.10 12.67
CA LEU A 421 19.09 -15.66 12.84
C LEU A 421 17.74 -15.03 13.24
N LEU A 422 16.65 -15.45 12.58
CA LEU A 422 15.31 -14.93 12.81
C LEU A 422 14.74 -15.37 14.15
N GLU A 423 14.99 -16.61 14.61
CA GLU A 423 14.58 -17.06 15.94
C GLU A 423 15.15 -16.18 17.06
N ARG A 424 16.44 -15.85 16.98
CA ARG A 424 17.08 -14.94 17.96
C ARG A 424 16.45 -13.56 17.98
N ARG A 425 15.89 -13.11 16.85
CA ARG A 425 15.27 -11.79 16.70
C ARG A 425 13.79 -11.79 17.04
N ALA A 426 13.07 -12.87 16.76
CA ALA A 426 11.63 -13.00 17.01
C ALA A 426 11.25 -12.86 18.47
N ARG A 427 12.16 -13.27 19.38
CA ARG A 427 11.96 -13.22 20.84
C ARG A 427 12.25 -11.85 21.47
N ARG A 428 12.81 -10.91 20.73
CA ARG A 428 13.10 -9.53 21.14
C ARG A 428 12.02 -8.58 20.67
#